data_6a58c7d4271056543e7c5542f2512fcc
#
_entry.id   6a58c7d4271056543e7c5542f2512fcc
#
_cell.length_a   1.000
_cell.length_b   1.000
_cell.length_c   1.000
_cell.angle_alpha   90.00
_cell.angle_beta   90.00
_cell.angle_gamma   90.00
#
_symmetry.space_group_name_H-M   'P 1'
#
loop_
_entity.id
_entity.type
_entity.pdbx_description
1 polymer ?
#
loop_
_entity_poly.entity_id
_entity_poly.type
_entity_poly.pdbx_seq_one_letter_code
_entity_poly.pdbx_strand_id
1 'polypeptide(L)'
;DSSPSRGLGDVYKRQIRENIVDGTTPVIFLHSWGSDSLGSWFKILPKIKNETSFVAIDMRNHGKSDASWDRWDVDENADVVISILKELGISSCNIVGWSMGSAVAMSIAKKNKPLVNKLVLITPFSWLGGAVYSDKVAFKIFVSFVRIRERLFPNFNPKSKFSFLKKSNSINDEYTEWAWNNLHKSKDDFIYADGGRFVVPYDARSWIQEIEAETLVITGGRDKLVPEETSNDVVKRLNEVKVKTFPDAGHSVPWTHEEDLLTELREFFSL
;
A
#
# COMPACT_ATOMS: atom_id res chain seq x y z
N ASP A 1 14.93 -5.16 -14.00
CA ASP A 1 14.91 -6.60 -14.26
C ASP A 1 13.67 -7.19 -13.58
N SER A 2 12.76 -7.74 -14.34
CA SER A 2 11.52 -8.31 -13.82
C SER A 2 11.77 -9.77 -13.51
N SER A 3 11.84 -10.10 -12.23
CA SER A 3 11.82 -11.51 -11.81
C SER A 3 10.58 -12.20 -12.38
N PRO A 4 10.66 -13.46 -12.81
CA PRO A 4 9.51 -14.16 -13.36
C PRO A 4 8.40 -14.28 -12.31
N SER A 5 7.16 -14.08 -12.74
CA SER A 5 5.99 -14.30 -11.88
C SER A 5 5.97 -15.77 -11.43
N ARG A 6 6.14 -16.02 -10.14
CA ARG A 6 5.91 -17.35 -9.56
C ARG A 6 4.42 -17.52 -9.32
N GLY A 7 3.84 -18.58 -9.86
CA GLY A 7 2.43 -18.94 -9.62
C GLY A 7 2.27 -19.51 -8.22
N LEU A 8 1.44 -18.90 -7.42
CA LEU A 8 0.89 -19.48 -6.21
C LEU A 8 -0.26 -20.38 -6.62
N GLY A 9 -0.17 -21.68 -6.40
CA GLY A 9 -1.10 -22.75 -6.76
C GLY A 9 -2.39 -22.29 -7.45
N ASP A 10 -2.72 -22.89 -8.48
CA ASP A 10 -3.84 -22.90 -9.44
C ASP A 10 -4.83 -21.70 -9.60
N VAL A 11 -4.75 -20.59 -8.83
CA VAL A 11 -5.82 -19.58 -8.90
C VAL A 11 -5.36 -18.19 -9.29
N TYR A 12 -4.25 -17.65 -8.77
CA TYR A 12 -3.88 -16.26 -9.07
C TYR A 12 -2.36 -16.03 -9.17
N LYS A 13 -1.91 -15.35 -10.22
CA LYS A 13 -0.53 -14.87 -10.35
C LYS A 13 -0.35 -13.54 -9.60
N ARG A 14 0.78 -13.41 -8.91
CA ARG A 14 1.20 -12.16 -8.27
C ARG A 14 2.54 -11.72 -8.83
N GLN A 15 2.67 -10.43 -9.08
CA GLN A 15 3.95 -9.84 -9.45
C GLN A 15 4.69 -9.44 -8.19
N ILE A 16 5.96 -9.81 -8.13
CA ILE A 16 6.90 -9.32 -7.10
C ILE A 16 8.10 -8.67 -7.77
N ARG A 17 8.75 -7.76 -7.04
CA ARG A 17 10.08 -7.23 -7.32
C ARG A 17 10.93 -7.53 -6.12
N GLU A 18 12.03 -8.24 -6.31
CA GLU A 18 12.92 -8.63 -5.23
C GLU A 18 14.35 -8.18 -5.47
N ASN A 19 15.07 -7.98 -4.40
CA ASN A 19 16.49 -7.75 -4.36
C ASN A 19 17.05 -8.46 -3.13
N ILE A 20 18.20 -9.09 -3.26
CA ILE A 20 18.82 -9.85 -2.18
C ILE A 20 20.18 -9.23 -1.85
N VAL A 21 20.38 -8.94 -0.57
CA VAL A 21 21.65 -8.51 0.02
C VAL A 21 21.92 -9.43 1.20
N ASP A 22 23.00 -10.20 1.12
CA ASP A 22 23.33 -11.23 2.09
C ASP A 22 23.45 -10.67 3.52
N GLY A 23 22.92 -11.42 4.48
CA GLY A 23 22.99 -11.07 5.89
C GLY A 23 22.02 -9.96 6.35
N THR A 24 21.15 -9.48 5.45
CA THR A 24 20.16 -8.46 5.82
C THR A 24 18.78 -9.06 6.10
N THR A 25 18.05 -8.45 7.03
CA THR A 25 16.62 -8.75 7.24
C THR A 25 15.81 -8.12 6.09
N PRO A 26 15.05 -8.91 5.31
CA PRO A 26 14.34 -8.37 4.16
C PRO A 26 13.24 -7.38 4.56
N VAL A 27 13.07 -6.33 3.76
CA VAL A 27 12.01 -5.34 3.90
C VAL A 27 10.93 -5.60 2.87
N ILE A 28 9.69 -5.77 3.33
CA ILE A 28 8.52 -6.01 2.49
C ILE A 28 7.80 -4.68 2.24
N PHE A 29 7.61 -4.32 0.97
CA PHE A 29 6.98 -3.08 0.56
C PHE A 29 5.57 -3.32 0.02
N LEU A 30 4.57 -2.75 0.69
CA LEU A 30 3.15 -2.86 0.35
C LEU A 30 2.62 -1.50 -0.12
N HIS A 31 2.15 -1.44 -1.35
CA HIS A 31 1.76 -0.20 -2.03
C HIS A 31 0.41 0.36 -1.57
N SER A 32 0.15 1.62 -1.92
CA SER A 32 -1.14 2.27 -1.67
C SER A 32 -2.23 1.81 -2.64
N TRP A 33 -3.49 2.05 -2.29
CA TRP A 33 -4.61 1.86 -3.20
C TRP A 33 -4.48 2.74 -4.45
N GLY A 34 -4.80 2.19 -5.59
CA GLY A 34 -4.73 2.89 -6.88
C GLY A 34 -3.32 3.00 -7.48
N SER A 35 -2.33 2.34 -6.85
CA SER A 35 -0.94 2.27 -7.32
C SER A 35 -0.51 0.82 -7.45
N ASP A 36 0.77 0.57 -7.71
CA ASP A 36 1.41 -0.74 -7.69
C ASP A 36 2.77 -0.65 -6.99
N SER A 37 3.48 -1.77 -6.90
CA SER A 37 4.79 -1.82 -6.25
C SER A 37 5.82 -0.90 -6.91
N LEU A 38 5.81 -0.77 -8.23
CA LEU A 38 6.70 0.15 -8.92
C LEU A 38 6.31 1.58 -8.66
N GLY A 39 5.03 1.93 -8.87
CA GLY A 39 4.55 3.28 -8.73
C GLY A 39 4.64 3.84 -7.33
N SER A 40 4.43 3.03 -6.32
CA SER A 40 4.57 3.47 -4.95
C SER A 40 6.03 3.68 -4.53
N TRP A 41 6.95 2.85 -5.04
CA TRP A 41 8.29 2.74 -4.46
C TRP A 41 9.45 3.06 -5.41
N PHE A 42 9.18 3.55 -6.63
CA PHE A 42 10.21 3.81 -7.64
C PHE A 42 11.30 4.80 -7.21
N LYS A 43 11.01 5.71 -6.28
CA LYS A 43 11.99 6.64 -5.71
C LYS A 43 12.78 6.03 -4.55
N ILE A 44 12.23 5.04 -3.89
CA ILE A 44 12.79 4.42 -2.68
C ILE A 44 13.67 3.23 -3.01
N LEU A 45 13.13 2.23 -3.73
CA LEU A 45 13.83 0.96 -3.97
C LEU A 45 15.20 1.10 -4.63
N PRO A 46 15.39 1.97 -5.66
CA PRO A 46 16.72 2.14 -6.26
C PRO A 46 17.79 2.66 -5.31
N LYS A 47 17.36 3.41 -4.25
CA LYS A 47 18.28 4.04 -3.30
C LYS A 47 18.70 3.10 -2.16
N ILE A 48 17.90 2.07 -1.86
CA ILE A 48 18.18 1.10 -0.78
C ILE A 48 18.66 -0.27 -1.29
N LYS A 49 18.70 -0.50 -2.60
CA LYS A 49 18.98 -1.82 -3.19
C LYS A 49 20.32 -2.43 -2.79
N ASN A 50 21.29 -1.62 -2.40
CA ASN A 50 22.61 -2.07 -1.96
C ASN A 50 22.72 -2.14 -0.41
N GLU A 51 21.70 -1.71 0.30
CA GLU A 51 21.68 -1.59 1.76
C GLU A 51 20.90 -2.75 2.42
N THR A 52 19.84 -3.22 1.75
CA THR A 52 18.99 -4.28 2.31
C THR A 52 18.32 -5.12 1.24
N SER A 53 18.00 -6.36 1.62
CA SER A 53 17.08 -7.20 0.84
C SER A 53 15.68 -6.60 0.86
N PHE A 54 14.95 -6.69 -0.24
CA PHE A 54 13.55 -6.28 -0.24
C PHE A 54 12.67 -7.14 -1.15
N VAL A 55 11.39 -7.17 -0.85
CA VAL A 55 10.32 -7.70 -1.70
C VAL A 55 9.21 -6.66 -1.79
N ALA A 56 8.93 -6.16 -2.99
CA ALA A 56 7.82 -5.27 -3.26
C ALA A 56 6.74 -6.01 -4.07
N ILE A 57 5.52 -6.03 -3.57
CA ILE A 57 4.46 -6.92 -4.05
C ILE A 57 3.36 -6.08 -4.71
N ASP A 58 2.96 -6.47 -5.94
CA ASP A 58 1.71 -5.99 -6.52
C ASP A 58 0.55 -6.76 -5.87
N MET A 59 -0.23 -6.08 -5.04
CA MET A 59 -1.40 -6.71 -4.41
C MET A 59 -2.49 -7.02 -5.43
N ARG A 60 -3.46 -7.83 -5.03
CA ARG A 60 -4.57 -8.26 -5.90
C ARG A 60 -5.22 -7.06 -6.60
N ASN A 61 -5.58 -7.26 -7.85
CA ASN A 61 -6.17 -6.28 -8.75
C ASN A 61 -5.28 -5.08 -9.12
N HIS A 62 -4.03 -5.03 -8.63
CA HIS A 62 -3.10 -3.93 -8.90
C HIS A 62 -1.92 -4.39 -9.75
N GLY A 63 -1.30 -3.44 -10.45
CA GLY A 63 -0.09 -3.65 -11.22
C GLY A 63 -0.20 -4.80 -12.24
N LYS A 64 0.75 -5.71 -12.19
CA LYS A 64 0.80 -6.90 -13.06
C LYS A 64 0.23 -8.17 -12.38
N SER A 65 -0.25 -8.07 -11.16
CA SER A 65 -0.96 -9.18 -10.50
C SER A 65 -2.30 -9.43 -11.18
N ASP A 66 -2.81 -10.67 -11.07
CA ASP A 66 -4.09 -11.02 -11.66
C ASP A 66 -5.23 -10.16 -11.10
N ALA A 67 -6.19 -9.84 -11.95
CA ALA A 67 -7.41 -9.17 -11.58
C ALA A 67 -8.59 -10.12 -11.60
N SER A 68 -9.46 -9.97 -10.63
CA SER A 68 -10.70 -10.73 -10.52
C SER A 68 -11.80 -9.87 -9.91
N TRP A 69 -13.05 -10.11 -10.33
CA TRP A 69 -14.23 -9.53 -9.71
C TRP A 69 -14.65 -10.23 -8.42
N ASP A 70 -13.96 -11.30 -8.02
CA ASP A 70 -14.22 -11.99 -6.79
C ASP A 70 -14.01 -11.04 -5.61
N ARG A 71 -14.79 -11.26 -4.58
CA ARG A 71 -14.70 -10.49 -3.36
C ARG A 71 -13.37 -10.76 -2.67
N TRP A 72 -12.69 -9.71 -2.23
CA TRP A 72 -11.50 -9.81 -1.40
C TRP A 72 -11.51 -8.68 -0.36
N ASP A 73 -10.80 -8.85 0.73
CA ASP A 73 -10.63 -7.83 1.75
C ASP A 73 -9.16 -7.67 2.16
N VAL A 74 -8.92 -6.78 3.12
CA VAL A 74 -7.57 -6.51 3.62
C VAL A 74 -6.93 -7.75 4.24
N ASP A 75 -7.74 -8.56 4.94
CA ASP A 75 -7.27 -9.78 5.60
C ASP A 75 -6.90 -10.89 4.60
N GLU A 76 -7.64 -11.02 3.51
CA GLU A 76 -7.30 -11.95 2.42
C GLU A 76 -6.02 -11.52 1.68
N ASN A 77 -5.80 -10.21 1.49
CA ASN A 77 -4.53 -9.73 0.96
C ASN A 77 -3.36 -10.03 1.91
N ALA A 78 -3.56 -9.89 3.22
CA ALA A 78 -2.54 -10.24 4.20
C ALA A 78 -2.19 -11.74 4.13
N ASP A 79 -3.20 -12.63 4.00
CA ASP A 79 -2.97 -14.07 3.85
C ASP A 79 -2.19 -14.42 2.58
N VAL A 80 -2.48 -13.73 1.47
CA VAL A 80 -1.74 -13.90 0.21
C VAL A 80 -0.28 -13.45 0.38
N VAL A 81 -0.03 -12.29 1.02
CA VAL A 81 1.33 -11.82 1.27
C VAL A 81 2.09 -12.80 2.17
N ILE A 82 1.50 -13.27 3.26
CA ILE A 82 2.10 -14.28 4.14
C ILE A 82 2.47 -15.55 3.35
N SER A 83 1.60 -15.99 2.46
CA SER A 83 1.85 -17.17 1.62
C SER A 83 3.03 -16.96 0.66
N ILE A 84 3.13 -15.77 0.04
CA ILE A 84 4.26 -15.39 -0.82
C ILE A 84 5.57 -15.43 -0.02
N LEU A 85 5.59 -14.82 1.16
CA LEU A 85 6.79 -14.77 2.00
C LEU A 85 7.23 -16.17 2.42
N LYS A 86 6.29 -17.05 2.75
CA LYS A 86 6.56 -18.46 3.05
C LYS A 86 7.18 -19.18 1.85
N GLU A 87 6.67 -18.98 0.64
CA GLU A 87 7.24 -19.59 -0.58
C GLU A 87 8.63 -19.07 -0.92
N LEU A 88 8.92 -17.81 -0.57
CA LEU A 88 10.25 -17.22 -0.70
C LEU A 88 11.21 -17.66 0.41
N GLY A 89 10.74 -18.46 1.38
CA GLY A 89 11.55 -18.90 2.52
C GLY A 89 11.80 -17.80 3.56
N ILE A 90 11.03 -16.71 3.53
CA ILE A 90 11.15 -15.59 4.46
C ILE A 90 10.34 -15.92 5.72
N SER A 91 11.03 -16.19 6.80
CA SER A 91 10.44 -16.51 8.13
C SER A 91 10.39 -15.31 9.06
N SER A 92 11.13 -14.23 8.73
CA SER A 92 11.18 -12.99 9.51
C SER A 92 11.53 -11.82 8.60
N CYS A 93 10.83 -10.69 8.74
CA CYS A 93 11.00 -9.52 7.88
C CYS A 93 10.60 -8.22 8.60
N ASN A 94 11.02 -7.10 8.01
CA ASN A 94 10.45 -5.79 8.29
C ASN A 94 9.38 -5.48 7.24
N ILE A 95 8.36 -4.71 7.58
CA ILE A 95 7.29 -4.35 6.63
C ILE A 95 7.14 -2.83 6.56
N VAL A 96 7.05 -2.32 5.34
CA VAL A 96 6.67 -0.93 5.04
C VAL A 96 5.35 -0.94 4.28
N GLY A 97 4.31 -0.38 4.86
CA GLY A 97 3.01 -0.23 4.21
C GLY A 97 2.64 1.24 4.02
N TRP A 98 2.12 1.58 2.85
CA TRP A 98 1.61 2.90 2.57
C TRP A 98 0.09 2.89 2.36
N SER A 99 -0.67 3.66 3.15
CA SER A 99 -2.14 3.80 3.02
C SER A 99 -2.84 2.43 3.10
N MET A 100 -3.46 1.93 2.04
CA MET A 100 -4.00 0.57 1.97
C MET A 100 -2.95 -0.48 2.37
N GLY A 101 -1.71 -0.31 1.92
CA GLY A 101 -0.60 -1.18 2.31
C GLY A 101 -0.34 -1.18 3.81
N SER A 102 -0.60 -0.06 4.52
CA SER A 102 -0.53 -0.01 5.98
C SER A 102 -1.60 -0.88 6.63
N ALA A 103 -2.82 -0.89 6.09
CA ALA A 103 -3.89 -1.76 6.59
C ALA A 103 -3.54 -3.24 6.43
N VAL A 104 -3.00 -3.62 5.26
CA VAL A 104 -2.53 -4.99 5.00
C VAL A 104 -1.35 -5.34 5.92
N ALA A 105 -0.39 -4.43 6.11
CA ALA A 105 0.75 -4.61 7.00
C ALA A 105 0.33 -4.85 8.46
N MET A 106 -0.62 -4.08 8.96
CA MET A 106 -1.20 -4.28 10.30
C MET A 106 -1.89 -5.65 10.42
N SER A 107 -2.65 -6.07 9.40
CA SER A 107 -3.27 -7.39 9.39
C SER A 107 -2.25 -8.54 9.38
N ILE A 108 -1.13 -8.41 8.63
CA ILE A 108 -0.04 -9.37 8.65
C ILE A 108 0.58 -9.46 10.06
N ALA A 109 0.90 -8.30 10.66
CA ALA A 109 1.51 -8.24 11.99
C ALA A 109 0.61 -8.86 13.08
N LYS A 110 -0.70 -8.69 12.97
CA LYS A 110 -1.68 -9.38 13.83
C LYS A 110 -1.70 -10.88 13.62
N LYS A 111 -1.80 -11.34 12.34
CA LYS A 111 -2.00 -12.74 11.98
C LYS A 111 -0.76 -13.60 12.19
N ASN A 112 0.41 -13.03 12.02
CA ASN A 112 1.69 -13.75 12.08
C ASN A 112 2.75 -12.92 12.81
N LYS A 113 2.58 -12.79 14.12
CA LYS A 113 3.46 -11.98 14.97
C LYS A 113 4.95 -12.32 14.82
N PRO A 114 5.37 -13.61 14.80
CA PRO A 114 6.78 -13.95 14.64
C PRO A 114 7.40 -13.55 13.29
N LEU A 115 6.58 -13.32 12.27
CA LEU A 115 7.04 -12.93 10.94
C LEU A 115 7.54 -11.48 10.90
N VAL A 116 6.94 -10.59 11.71
CA VAL A 116 7.16 -9.14 11.59
C VAL A 116 8.03 -8.63 12.71
N ASN A 117 9.29 -8.26 12.40
CA ASN A 117 10.20 -7.68 13.37
C ASN A 117 9.87 -6.21 13.66
N LYS A 118 9.85 -5.40 12.58
CA LYS A 118 9.56 -3.96 12.66
C LYS A 118 8.54 -3.58 11.60
N LEU A 119 7.71 -2.59 11.92
CA LEU A 119 6.60 -2.17 11.08
C LEU A 119 6.67 -0.67 10.83
N VAL A 120 6.66 -0.25 9.56
CA VAL A 120 6.51 1.16 9.17
C VAL A 120 5.18 1.35 8.48
N LEU A 121 4.37 2.23 9.02
CA LEU A 121 3.04 2.57 8.54
C LEU A 121 3.04 4.01 8.04
N ILE A 122 2.91 4.21 6.73
CA ILE A 122 2.88 5.53 6.10
C ILE A 122 1.44 5.92 5.83
N THR A 123 1.01 7.03 6.39
CA THR A 123 -0.37 7.54 6.33
C THR A 123 -1.43 6.44 6.61
N PRO A 124 -1.30 5.74 7.76
CA PRO A 124 -2.20 4.65 8.11
C PRO A 124 -3.57 5.14 8.51
N PHE A 125 -4.54 4.23 8.53
CA PHE A 125 -5.88 4.46 9.08
C PHE A 125 -6.35 3.24 9.86
N SER A 126 -7.03 3.46 10.98
CA SER A 126 -7.69 2.40 11.73
C SER A 126 -9.07 2.05 11.17
N TRP A 127 -9.72 3.03 10.52
CA TRP A 127 -10.98 2.88 9.77
C TRP A 127 -11.12 4.01 8.74
N LEU A 128 -11.90 3.81 7.68
CA LEU A 128 -12.24 4.87 6.72
C LEU A 128 -13.75 5.17 6.66
N GLY A 129 -14.56 4.25 7.16
CA GLY A 129 -16.00 4.38 7.09
C GLY A 129 -16.53 5.57 7.90
N GLY A 130 -17.02 6.60 7.22
CA GLY A 130 -17.65 7.78 7.79
C GLY A 130 -16.80 9.04 7.86
N ALA A 131 -15.47 8.92 7.80
CA ALA A 131 -14.59 10.10 7.83
C ALA A 131 -14.36 10.72 6.44
N VAL A 132 -14.15 9.87 5.42
CA VAL A 132 -13.92 10.32 4.03
C VAL A 132 -15.21 10.31 3.22
N TYR A 133 -16.14 9.43 3.56
CA TYR A 133 -17.40 9.25 2.86
C TYR A 133 -18.54 9.34 3.87
N SER A 134 -19.00 10.54 4.11
CA SER A 134 -20.23 10.80 4.89
C SER A 134 -21.45 10.11 4.29
N ASP A 135 -21.33 9.62 3.05
CA ASP A 135 -22.39 8.98 2.32
C ASP A 135 -21.96 7.61 1.73
N LYS A 136 -22.01 6.57 2.58
CA LYS A 136 -21.77 5.19 2.18
C LYS A 136 -22.68 4.74 1.01
N VAL A 137 -23.82 5.37 0.84
CA VAL A 137 -24.80 5.05 -0.21
C VAL A 137 -24.32 5.64 -1.54
N ALA A 138 -23.94 6.91 -1.57
CA ALA A 138 -23.42 7.56 -2.77
C ALA A 138 -22.18 6.84 -3.31
N PHE A 139 -21.29 6.40 -2.40
CA PHE A 139 -20.11 5.63 -2.78
C PHE A 139 -20.46 4.25 -3.35
N LYS A 140 -21.40 3.51 -2.75
CA LYS A 140 -21.90 2.24 -3.30
C LYS A 140 -22.53 2.43 -4.70
N ILE A 141 -23.29 3.51 -4.87
CA ILE A 141 -23.88 3.87 -6.18
C ILE A 141 -22.77 4.15 -7.21
N PHE A 142 -21.76 4.93 -6.83
CA PHE A 142 -20.61 5.23 -7.69
C PHE A 142 -19.87 3.95 -8.10
N VAL A 143 -19.53 3.07 -7.17
CA VAL A 143 -18.88 1.79 -7.46
C VAL A 143 -19.74 0.91 -8.37
N SER A 144 -21.06 0.87 -8.14
CA SER A 144 -21.97 0.11 -8.98
C SER A 144 -22.04 0.68 -10.41
N PHE A 145 -22.05 2.00 -10.53
CA PHE A 145 -22.00 2.69 -11.84
C PHE A 145 -20.69 2.39 -12.58
N VAL A 146 -19.55 2.45 -11.90
CA VAL A 146 -18.26 2.10 -12.50
C VAL A 146 -18.28 0.66 -13.03
N ARG A 147 -18.79 -0.31 -12.27
CA ARG A 147 -18.91 -1.72 -12.71
C ARG A 147 -19.81 -1.92 -13.90
N ILE A 148 -20.98 -1.26 -13.92
CA ILE A 148 -21.92 -1.34 -15.05
C ILE A 148 -21.25 -0.77 -16.31
N ARG A 149 -20.61 0.39 -16.19
CA ARG A 149 -19.89 1.02 -17.28
C ARG A 149 -18.83 0.10 -17.87
N GLU A 150 -18.04 -0.56 -17.03
CA GLU A 150 -16.99 -1.47 -17.47
C GLU A 150 -17.52 -2.70 -18.18
N ARG A 151 -18.59 -3.25 -17.66
CA ARG A 151 -19.25 -4.38 -18.30
C ARG A 151 -19.81 -4.03 -19.69
N LEU A 152 -20.29 -2.80 -19.85
CA LEU A 152 -20.86 -2.32 -21.12
C LEU A 152 -19.82 -1.76 -22.08
N PHE A 153 -18.73 -1.20 -21.56
CA PHE A 153 -17.70 -0.50 -22.33
C PHE A 153 -16.28 -0.89 -21.85
N PRO A 154 -15.86 -2.16 -22.05
CA PRO A 154 -14.59 -2.67 -21.50
C PRO A 154 -13.34 -1.97 -22.03
N ASN A 155 -13.44 -1.28 -23.18
CA ASN A 155 -12.34 -0.54 -23.80
C ASN A 155 -12.37 0.97 -23.50
N PHE A 156 -13.30 1.42 -22.66
CA PHE A 156 -13.40 2.82 -22.31
C PHE A 156 -12.35 3.19 -21.26
N ASN A 157 -11.25 3.80 -21.72
CA ASN A 157 -10.20 4.32 -20.84
C ASN A 157 -10.34 5.84 -20.72
N PRO A 158 -10.95 6.38 -19.66
CA PRO A 158 -11.03 7.81 -19.45
C PRO A 158 -9.66 8.35 -19.04
N LYS A 159 -8.91 8.90 -20.01
CA LYS A 159 -7.66 9.67 -19.77
C LYS A 159 -7.83 10.78 -18.70
N SER A 160 -9.07 11.08 -18.33
CA SER A 160 -9.42 12.14 -17.37
C SER A 160 -9.30 11.74 -15.89
N LYS A 161 -9.24 10.45 -15.57
CA LYS A 161 -9.21 10.00 -14.16
C LYS A 161 -8.05 10.59 -13.37
N PHE A 162 -6.94 10.85 -14.04
CA PHE A 162 -5.69 11.28 -13.43
C PHE A 162 -5.32 12.73 -13.68
N SER A 163 -6.09 13.45 -14.49
CA SER A 163 -5.93 14.90 -14.60
C SER A 163 -6.14 15.59 -13.25
N PHE A 164 -6.90 14.98 -12.35
CA PHE A 164 -7.12 15.45 -10.98
C PHE A 164 -5.83 15.37 -10.14
N LEU A 165 -5.11 14.25 -10.19
CA LEU A 165 -3.85 14.09 -9.45
C LEU A 165 -2.72 14.93 -10.08
N LYS A 166 -2.70 15.07 -11.41
CA LYS A 166 -1.77 15.95 -12.11
C LYS A 166 -1.97 17.44 -11.73
N LYS A 167 -3.21 17.85 -11.41
CA LYS A 167 -3.53 19.18 -10.91
C LYS A 167 -3.13 19.42 -9.45
N SER A 168 -2.83 18.40 -8.68
CA SER A 168 -2.52 18.51 -7.24
C SER A 168 -1.07 18.95 -6.94
N ASN A 169 -0.28 19.34 -7.94
CA ASN A 169 1.14 19.75 -7.82
C ASN A 169 2.08 18.74 -7.13
N SER A 170 1.65 17.48 -7.00
CA SER A 170 2.47 16.43 -6.41
C SER A 170 3.40 15.74 -7.41
N ILE A 171 3.43 16.20 -8.67
CA ILE A 171 4.19 15.60 -9.76
C ILE A 171 5.04 16.71 -10.39
N ASN A 172 6.26 16.87 -9.94
CA ASN A 172 7.12 17.98 -10.34
C ASN A 172 8.38 17.58 -11.10
N ASP A 173 8.61 16.29 -11.36
CA ASP A 173 9.81 15.84 -12.05
C ASP A 173 9.51 14.84 -13.18
N GLU A 174 10.44 14.74 -14.13
CA GLU A 174 10.39 13.89 -15.32
C GLU A 174 10.20 12.40 -14.96
N TYR A 175 10.79 11.96 -13.85
CA TYR A 175 10.72 10.59 -13.38
C TYR A 175 9.34 10.25 -12.81
N THR A 176 8.74 11.17 -12.10
CA THR A 176 7.36 11.08 -11.60
C THR A 176 6.38 11.04 -12.76
N GLU A 177 6.60 11.85 -13.80
CA GLU A 177 5.79 11.84 -15.01
C GLU A 177 5.91 10.51 -15.78
N TRP A 178 7.12 9.95 -15.86
CA TRP A 178 7.34 8.63 -16.44
C TRP A 178 6.57 7.54 -15.66
N ALA A 179 6.71 7.49 -14.35
CA ALA A 179 6.02 6.53 -13.50
C ALA A 179 4.50 6.65 -13.68
N TRP A 180 3.99 7.87 -13.65
CA TRP A 180 2.61 8.18 -13.91
C TRP A 180 2.12 7.65 -15.26
N ASN A 181 2.85 7.89 -16.33
CA ASN A 181 2.48 7.45 -17.67
C ASN A 181 2.56 5.92 -17.85
N ASN A 182 3.34 5.22 -17.03
CA ASN A 182 3.48 3.77 -17.09
C ASN A 182 2.55 3.01 -16.14
N LEU A 183 2.11 3.61 -15.04
CA LEU A 183 1.18 3.02 -14.08
C LEU A 183 -0.24 2.88 -14.64
N HIS A 184 -0.65 3.78 -15.52
CA HIS A 184 -2.02 3.86 -16.03
C HIS A 184 -2.44 2.79 -17.00
N LYS A 185 -1.55 1.89 -17.38
CA LYS A 185 -1.86 0.86 -18.38
C LYS A 185 -2.54 -0.36 -17.81
N SER A 186 -2.74 -0.47 -16.52
CA SER A 186 -3.27 -1.68 -15.90
C SER A 186 -4.52 -1.44 -15.04
N LYS A 187 -5.63 -1.98 -15.47
CA LYS A 187 -6.77 -2.43 -14.65
C LYS A 187 -7.44 -1.40 -13.71
N ASP A 188 -7.33 -0.11 -14.00
CA ASP A 188 -7.83 1.00 -13.17
C ASP A 188 -9.25 0.79 -12.64
N ASP A 189 -10.07 0.15 -13.38
CA ASP A 189 -11.49 0.05 -13.11
C ASP A 189 -11.81 -0.97 -12.02
N PHE A 190 -11.08 -2.10 -11.97
CA PHE A 190 -11.17 -3.05 -10.86
C PHE A 190 -10.71 -2.42 -9.55
N ILE A 191 -9.61 -1.66 -9.60
CA ILE A 191 -9.02 -0.98 -8.46
C ILE A 191 -10.03 -0.05 -7.78
N TYR A 192 -10.74 0.77 -8.55
CA TYR A 192 -11.72 1.72 -7.99
C TYR A 192 -12.95 1.03 -7.44
N ALA A 193 -13.48 0.01 -8.15
CA ALA A 193 -14.63 -0.74 -7.69
C ALA A 193 -14.34 -1.47 -6.38
N ASP A 194 -13.16 -2.04 -6.26
CA ASP A 194 -12.80 -2.89 -5.12
C ASP A 194 -12.28 -2.10 -3.93
N GLY A 195 -11.54 -1.02 -4.14
CA GLY A 195 -11.08 -0.17 -3.04
C GLY A 195 -12.24 0.33 -2.17
N GLY A 196 -13.34 0.72 -2.80
CA GLY A 196 -14.52 1.13 -2.08
C GLY A 196 -15.28 0.01 -1.39
N ARG A 197 -15.08 -1.24 -1.79
CA ARG A 197 -15.75 -2.38 -1.16
C ARG A 197 -14.99 -2.93 0.04
N PHE A 198 -13.68 -2.82 0.05
CA PHE A 198 -12.80 -3.52 0.96
C PHE A 198 -11.94 -2.58 1.77
N VAL A 199 -11.38 -1.54 1.16
CA VAL A 199 -10.58 -0.55 1.89
C VAL A 199 -11.47 0.36 2.73
N VAL A 200 -12.61 0.82 2.18
CA VAL A 200 -13.54 1.71 2.90
C VAL A 200 -14.24 1.03 4.08
N PRO A 201 -14.71 -0.24 3.99
CA PRO A 201 -15.29 -0.94 5.14
C PRO A 201 -14.29 -1.40 6.20
N TYR A 202 -12.99 -1.30 5.93
CA TYR A 202 -11.96 -1.74 6.86
C TYR A 202 -12.08 -1.03 8.22
N ASP A 203 -12.00 -1.83 9.28
CA ASP A 203 -12.03 -1.36 10.66
C ASP A 203 -11.15 -2.25 11.54
N ALA A 204 -10.02 -1.71 11.97
CA ALA A 204 -9.03 -2.40 12.78
C ALA A 204 -9.10 -2.02 14.27
N ARG A 205 -9.99 -1.12 14.66
CA ARG A 205 -10.03 -0.52 16.00
C ARG A 205 -10.17 -1.52 17.14
N SER A 206 -10.76 -2.67 16.88
CA SER A 206 -10.94 -3.71 17.91
C SER A 206 -9.69 -4.53 18.22
N TRP A 207 -8.65 -4.45 17.36
CA TRP A 207 -7.52 -5.38 17.44
C TRP A 207 -6.13 -4.78 17.19
N ILE A 208 -5.98 -3.50 16.86
CA ILE A 208 -4.65 -2.87 16.62
C ILE A 208 -3.69 -3.08 17.80
N GLN A 209 -4.20 -3.06 19.02
CA GLN A 209 -3.43 -3.30 20.25
C GLN A 209 -2.83 -4.73 20.34
N GLU A 210 -3.22 -5.65 19.46
CA GLU A 210 -2.63 -7.00 19.40
C GLU A 210 -1.31 -7.03 18.62
N ILE A 211 -0.95 -5.93 17.93
CA ILE A 211 0.31 -5.80 17.20
C ILE A 211 1.45 -5.63 18.21
N GLU A 212 2.43 -6.54 18.13
CA GLU A 212 3.58 -6.59 19.03
C GLU A 212 4.86 -5.98 18.41
N ALA A 213 4.89 -5.83 17.09
CA ALA A 213 6.05 -5.30 16.36
C ALA A 213 6.32 -3.83 16.73
N GLU A 214 7.59 -3.50 17.00
CA GLU A 214 8.00 -2.09 17.08
C GLU A 214 7.57 -1.35 15.83
N THR A 215 6.81 -0.26 15.99
CA THR A 215 6.14 0.40 14.87
C THR A 215 6.57 1.85 14.75
N LEU A 216 6.90 2.28 13.52
CA LEU A 216 7.04 3.68 13.13
C LEU A 216 5.82 4.10 12.32
N VAL A 217 5.10 5.09 12.80
CA VAL A 217 3.99 5.73 12.08
C VAL A 217 4.48 7.03 11.45
N ILE A 218 4.32 7.14 10.14
CA ILE A 218 4.66 8.35 9.37
C ILE A 218 3.38 8.99 8.85
N THR A 219 3.19 10.29 9.13
CA THR A 219 2.01 11.04 8.71
C THR A 219 2.39 12.28 7.91
N GLY A 220 1.51 12.70 7.01
CA GLY A 220 1.60 13.99 6.33
C GLY A 220 0.68 15.02 7.00
N GLY A 221 1.23 16.16 7.44
CA GLY A 221 0.47 17.21 8.12
C GLY A 221 -0.59 17.89 7.25
N ARG A 222 -0.55 17.67 5.93
CA ARG A 222 -1.54 18.18 4.96
C ARG A 222 -2.29 17.07 4.24
N ASP A 223 -2.32 15.86 4.80
CA ASP A 223 -3.06 14.75 4.23
C ASP A 223 -4.57 15.04 4.25
N LYS A 224 -5.18 15.04 3.05
CA LYS A 224 -6.62 15.26 2.85
C LYS A 224 -7.37 13.98 2.47
N LEU A 225 -6.65 12.88 2.27
CA LEU A 225 -7.24 11.59 1.88
C LEU A 225 -7.49 10.69 3.08
N VAL A 226 -6.53 10.63 4.00
CA VAL A 226 -6.67 9.91 5.26
C VAL A 226 -6.86 10.95 6.37
N PRO A 227 -8.01 10.96 7.05
CA PRO A 227 -8.25 11.88 8.14
C PRO A 227 -7.25 11.68 9.27
N GLU A 228 -6.70 12.78 9.77
CA GLU A 228 -5.75 12.77 10.88
C GLU A 228 -6.26 12.00 12.10
N GLU A 229 -7.55 12.09 12.37
CA GLU A 229 -8.22 11.35 13.44
C GLU A 229 -7.98 9.84 13.35
N THR A 230 -8.07 9.25 12.14
CA THR A 230 -7.92 7.81 11.95
C THR A 230 -6.47 7.35 12.06
N SER A 231 -5.51 8.18 11.63
CA SER A 231 -4.09 7.92 11.86
C SER A 231 -3.71 8.05 13.33
N ASN A 232 -4.23 9.06 14.02
CA ASN A 232 -4.02 9.26 15.44
C ASN A 232 -4.64 8.13 16.29
N ASP A 233 -5.75 7.53 15.83
CA ASP A 233 -6.34 6.36 16.49
C ASP A 233 -5.44 5.12 16.36
N VAL A 234 -4.75 4.93 15.22
CA VAL A 234 -3.72 3.89 15.09
C VAL A 234 -2.62 4.10 16.12
N VAL A 235 -2.07 5.32 16.21
CA VAL A 235 -1.00 5.66 17.17
C VAL A 235 -1.43 5.39 18.61
N LYS A 236 -2.65 5.78 18.99
CA LYS A 236 -3.17 5.61 20.35
C LYS A 236 -3.37 4.15 20.76
N ARG A 237 -3.55 3.25 19.79
CA ARG A 237 -3.83 1.82 20.05
C ARG A 237 -2.59 0.93 20.00
N LEU A 238 -1.53 1.37 19.34
CA LEU A 238 -0.27 0.63 19.28
C LEU A 238 0.45 0.69 20.62
N ASN A 239 1.09 -0.42 21.03
CA ASN A 239 1.81 -0.51 22.29
C ASN A 239 3.21 0.14 22.20
N GLU A 240 3.97 -0.16 21.15
CA GLU A 240 5.31 0.38 20.93
C GLU A 240 5.31 1.17 19.61
N VAL A 241 5.21 2.47 19.69
CA VAL A 241 5.06 3.34 18.51
C VAL A 241 5.98 4.55 18.60
N LYS A 242 6.73 4.78 17.50
CA LYS A 242 7.38 6.04 17.18
C LYS A 242 6.54 6.78 16.15
N VAL A 243 6.49 8.10 16.23
CA VAL A 243 5.69 8.92 15.30
C VAL A 243 6.57 9.96 14.65
N LYS A 244 6.48 10.05 13.33
CA LYS A 244 7.08 11.12 12.54
C LYS A 244 6.02 11.80 11.69
N THR A 245 5.90 13.11 11.83
CA THR A 245 5.02 13.92 10.96
C THR A 245 5.87 14.79 10.07
N PHE A 246 5.59 14.76 8.76
CA PHE A 246 6.12 15.72 7.80
C PHE A 246 5.08 16.85 7.61
N PRO A 247 5.30 18.05 8.17
CA PRO A 247 4.23 19.06 8.33
C PRO A 247 3.63 19.57 7.01
N ASP A 248 4.42 19.57 5.95
CA ASP A 248 4.04 20.04 4.62
C ASP A 248 3.71 18.91 3.62
N ALA A 249 3.92 17.66 4.02
CA ALA A 249 3.54 16.50 3.20
C ALA A 249 2.01 16.29 3.17
N GLY A 250 1.53 15.89 2.00
CA GLY A 250 0.18 15.32 1.83
C GLY A 250 0.19 13.80 1.99
N HIS A 251 -0.77 13.14 1.33
CA HIS A 251 -0.88 11.67 1.35
C HIS A 251 0.29 10.94 0.68
N SER A 252 0.94 11.59 -0.30
CA SER A 252 1.96 10.98 -1.15
C SER A 252 3.38 11.13 -0.61
N VAL A 253 3.59 10.85 0.67
CA VAL A 253 4.90 10.93 1.34
C VAL A 253 6.02 10.25 0.55
N PRO A 254 5.88 9.00 0.04
CA PRO A 254 6.96 8.35 -0.70
C PRO A 254 7.38 9.04 -2.00
N TRP A 255 6.56 9.95 -2.52
CA TRP A 255 6.84 10.69 -3.75
C TRP A 255 7.37 12.10 -3.52
N THR A 256 6.90 12.75 -2.46
CA THR A 256 7.15 14.17 -2.21
C THR A 256 8.23 14.42 -1.16
N HIS A 257 8.47 13.43 -0.29
CA HIS A 257 9.42 13.50 0.82
C HIS A 257 10.28 12.24 0.87
N GLU A 258 10.75 11.77 -0.30
CA GLU A 258 11.48 10.49 -0.40
C GLU A 258 12.79 10.49 0.38
N GLU A 259 13.55 11.61 0.41
CA GLU A 259 14.82 11.66 1.15
C GLU A 259 14.61 11.63 2.67
N ASP A 260 13.62 12.38 3.14
CA ASP A 260 13.25 12.35 4.56
C ASP A 260 12.72 10.97 4.96
N LEU A 261 11.88 10.37 4.12
CA LEU A 261 11.39 9.00 4.33
C LEU A 261 12.55 7.99 4.37
N LEU A 262 13.50 8.08 3.45
CA LEU A 262 14.68 7.21 3.43
C LEU A 262 15.52 7.35 4.69
N THR A 263 15.69 8.57 5.20
CA THR A 263 16.38 8.83 6.45
C THR A 263 15.69 8.11 7.62
N GLU A 264 14.37 8.23 7.74
CA GLU A 264 13.60 7.55 8.77
C GLU A 264 13.65 6.01 8.64
N LEU A 265 13.59 5.48 7.39
CA LEU A 265 13.70 4.03 7.15
C LEU A 265 15.08 3.49 7.56
N ARG A 266 16.15 4.21 7.18
CA ARG A 266 17.53 3.82 7.54
C ARG A 266 17.74 3.81 9.04
N GLU A 267 17.31 4.87 9.72
CA GLU A 267 17.42 4.96 11.16
C GLU A 267 16.60 3.87 11.86
N PHE A 268 15.35 3.69 11.44
CA PHE A 268 14.45 2.74 12.11
C PHE A 268 14.86 1.28 11.90
N PHE A 269 15.29 0.92 10.70
CA PHE A 269 15.72 -0.44 10.38
C PHE A 269 17.22 -0.69 10.66
N SER A 270 18.01 0.35 10.94
CA SER A 270 19.47 0.28 11.11
C SER A 270 20.19 -0.22 9.84
N LEU A 271 19.84 0.40 8.68
CA LEU A 271 20.42 0.09 7.38
C LEU A 271 21.75 0.82 7.15
#